data_a991af808c5a222e2729957ba5df1894
#
_entry.id   a991af808c5a222e2729957ba5df1894
#
_cell.length_a   1.000
_cell.length_b   1.000
_cell.length_c   1.000
_cell.angle_alpha   90.00
_cell.angle_beta   90.00
_cell.angle_gamma   90.00
#
_symmetry.space_group_name_H-M   'P 1'
#
loop_
_entity.id
_entity.type
_entity.pdbx_description
1 polymer ?
#
loop_
_entity_poly.entity_id
_entity_poly.type
_entity_poly.pdbx_seq_one_letter_code
_entity_poly.pdbx_strand_id
1 'polypeptide(L)'
;MNTVSEFDGRNAPQIVAFEDNALLPALFGQHDRHLARIEQLLGVTLSSRGNHVAIAGDAASQKVARAVLLTLYQRLKRGLEVTPGEVDGAVRMANAESSGSAGTDDGDAVIRTRRRTINPRSPRQRDYLRALLTHDLTFGLGPAGTGKTYLAVAVAVQMLTSNRVSRIILSRPAVEAGERLGFLPGDLKEKVDPYLRPLYDALYDMLPAEQVEKRLENGEIEVAPLAFMRGRTLANAFVILDEAQNTTPMQMKMLLTRLGEGSSMVVTGDLTQIDLPRGVQSGLHEASTVLDGVEGIAFVEFSDTDVVRHPLVGRMVRAYDAYERNLPGRDPSKP
;
A
#
# COMPACT_ATOMS: atom_id res chain seq x y z
N MET A 1 -25.38 -53.74 0.32
CA MET A 1 -24.20 -53.43 -0.52
C MET A 1 -23.71 -52.07 -0.12
N ASN A 2 -22.69 -52.05 0.77
CA ASN A 2 -22.07 -50.82 1.27
C ASN A 2 -21.02 -50.40 0.24
N THR A 3 -21.26 -49.27 -0.42
CA THR A 3 -20.19 -48.61 -1.18
C THR A 3 -19.37 -47.78 -0.18
N VAL A 4 -18.26 -48.36 0.24
CA VAL A 4 -17.13 -47.65 0.87
C VAL A 4 -16.56 -46.75 -0.19
N SER A 5 -16.71 -45.42 -0.06
CA SER A 5 -16.00 -44.47 -0.90
C SER A 5 -14.50 -44.62 -0.60
N GLU A 6 -13.71 -45.04 -1.60
CA GLU A 6 -12.25 -45.00 -1.56
C GLU A 6 -11.78 -43.59 -1.24
N PHE A 7 -11.24 -43.41 -0.05
CA PHE A 7 -10.43 -42.25 0.30
C PHE A 7 -9.14 -42.36 -0.56
N ASP A 8 -9.05 -41.55 -1.59
CA ASP A 8 -7.84 -41.40 -2.40
C ASP A 8 -6.70 -40.89 -1.48
N GLY A 9 -5.76 -41.76 -1.15
CA GLY A 9 -4.70 -41.57 -0.15
C GLY A 9 -3.63 -40.53 -0.51
N ARG A 10 -3.92 -39.60 -1.44
CA ARG A 10 -2.97 -38.58 -1.90
C ARG A 10 -2.99 -37.29 -1.11
N ASN A 11 -3.96 -37.05 -0.20
CA ASN A 11 -4.09 -35.79 0.53
C ASN A 11 -4.53 -36.01 1.98
N ALA A 12 -3.66 -36.60 2.81
CA ALA A 12 -3.90 -36.62 4.25
C ALA A 12 -3.99 -35.19 4.81
N PRO A 13 -4.96 -34.87 5.70
CA PRO A 13 -5.06 -33.54 6.30
C PRO A 13 -3.79 -33.18 7.06
N GLN A 14 -3.26 -31.99 6.81
CA GLN A 14 -2.13 -31.47 7.58
C GLN A 14 -2.64 -30.87 8.89
N ILE A 15 -2.04 -31.24 10.02
CA ILE A 15 -2.43 -30.72 11.34
C ILE A 15 -1.43 -29.66 11.79
N VAL A 16 -1.95 -28.49 12.22
CA VAL A 16 -1.18 -27.42 12.86
C VAL A 16 -1.60 -27.34 14.31
N ALA A 17 -0.63 -27.42 15.24
CA ALA A 17 -0.84 -27.26 16.67
C ALA A 17 -0.34 -25.88 17.13
N PHE A 18 -1.09 -25.27 18.04
CA PHE A 18 -0.77 -23.97 18.63
C PHE A 18 -0.53 -24.13 20.13
N GLU A 19 0.47 -23.42 20.67
CA GLU A 19 0.88 -23.54 22.06
C GLU A 19 -0.05 -22.77 23.03
N ASP A 20 -0.50 -21.59 22.61
CA ASP A 20 -1.29 -20.68 23.44
C ASP A 20 -2.75 -20.62 22.96
N ASN A 21 -3.63 -21.26 23.73
CA ASN A 21 -5.07 -21.30 23.44
C ASN A 21 -5.75 -19.93 23.61
N ALA A 22 -5.18 -19.01 24.40
CA ALA A 22 -5.76 -17.70 24.62
C ALA A 22 -5.76 -16.83 23.34
N LEU A 23 -4.85 -17.12 22.41
CA LEU A 23 -4.75 -16.40 21.13
C LEU A 23 -5.69 -16.95 20.04
N LEU A 24 -6.22 -18.16 20.21
CA LEU A 24 -7.03 -18.82 19.18
C LEU A 24 -8.33 -18.10 18.83
N PRO A 25 -9.10 -17.54 19.78
CA PRO A 25 -10.29 -16.76 19.44
C PRO A 25 -9.97 -15.56 18.53
N ALA A 26 -8.82 -14.91 18.74
CA ALA A 26 -8.36 -13.80 17.90
C ALA A 26 -7.83 -14.30 16.55
N LEU A 27 -7.18 -15.47 16.50
CA LEU A 27 -6.72 -16.11 15.28
C LEU A 27 -7.89 -16.53 14.38
N PHE A 28 -8.90 -17.16 14.94
CA PHE A 28 -10.06 -17.66 14.20
C PHE A 28 -11.05 -16.53 13.85
N GLY A 29 -11.07 -15.46 14.68
CA GLY A 29 -12.01 -14.34 14.56
C GLY A 29 -13.41 -14.71 15.04
N GLN A 30 -14.28 -13.72 15.16
CA GLN A 30 -15.68 -13.97 15.57
C GLN A 30 -16.34 -14.95 14.60
N HIS A 31 -16.97 -15.99 15.14
CA HIS A 31 -17.64 -17.04 14.36
C HIS A 31 -16.73 -17.67 13.28
N ASP A 32 -15.46 -17.88 13.60
CA ASP A 32 -14.44 -18.47 12.71
C ASP A 32 -14.26 -17.77 11.35
N ARG A 33 -14.63 -16.47 11.28
CA ARG A 33 -14.62 -15.70 10.02
C ARG A 33 -13.25 -15.64 9.36
N HIS A 34 -12.15 -15.72 10.12
CA HIS A 34 -10.81 -15.73 9.56
C HIS A 34 -10.49 -17.07 8.91
N LEU A 35 -10.90 -18.17 9.55
CA LEU A 35 -10.78 -19.52 8.98
C LEU A 35 -11.60 -19.64 7.69
N ALA A 36 -12.88 -19.24 7.73
CA ALA A 36 -13.75 -19.23 6.56
C ALA A 36 -13.17 -18.37 5.41
N ARG A 37 -12.50 -17.27 5.75
CA ARG A 37 -11.84 -16.42 4.74
C ARG A 37 -10.65 -17.11 4.10
N ILE A 38 -9.83 -17.82 4.88
CA ILE A 38 -8.70 -18.62 4.38
C ILE A 38 -9.21 -19.76 3.48
N GLU A 39 -10.25 -20.47 3.90
CA GLU A 39 -10.90 -21.52 3.09
C GLU A 39 -11.36 -20.99 1.73
N GLN A 40 -12.06 -19.85 1.74
CA GLN A 40 -12.55 -19.21 0.51
C GLN A 40 -11.41 -18.80 -0.45
N LEU A 41 -10.29 -18.32 0.09
CA LEU A 41 -9.18 -17.82 -0.72
C LEU A 41 -8.27 -18.92 -1.27
N LEU A 42 -8.14 -20.04 -0.54
CA LEU A 42 -7.20 -21.11 -0.87
C LEU A 42 -7.87 -22.41 -1.36
N GLY A 43 -9.22 -22.50 -1.26
CA GLY A 43 -9.93 -23.73 -1.66
C GLY A 43 -9.64 -24.92 -0.74
N VAL A 44 -9.29 -24.68 0.52
CA VAL A 44 -9.05 -25.69 1.55
C VAL A 44 -10.24 -25.76 2.50
N THR A 45 -10.30 -26.84 3.32
CA THR A 45 -11.23 -26.96 4.45
C THR A 45 -10.42 -26.95 5.73
N LEU A 46 -10.82 -26.11 6.69
CA LEU A 46 -10.17 -25.94 8.00
C LEU A 46 -11.10 -26.41 9.11
N SER A 47 -10.65 -27.37 9.90
CA SER A 47 -11.41 -27.89 11.04
C SER A 47 -10.62 -27.68 12.33
N SER A 48 -11.16 -26.87 13.26
CA SER A 48 -10.53 -26.58 14.53
C SER A 48 -11.00 -27.57 15.62
N ARG A 49 -10.07 -28.11 16.40
CA ARG A 49 -10.33 -28.94 17.60
C ARG A 49 -9.35 -28.58 18.70
N GLY A 50 -9.81 -27.87 19.72
CA GLY A 50 -8.95 -27.40 20.80
C GLY A 50 -7.83 -26.49 20.24
N ASN A 51 -6.59 -26.88 20.44
CA ASN A 51 -5.42 -26.15 19.94
C ASN A 51 -4.89 -26.66 18.59
N HIS A 52 -5.64 -27.47 17.88
CA HIS A 52 -5.26 -28.03 16.59
C HIS A 52 -6.20 -27.53 15.48
N VAL A 53 -5.63 -27.25 14.32
CA VAL A 53 -6.36 -26.98 13.09
C VAL A 53 -5.94 -28.02 12.06
N ALA A 54 -6.89 -28.82 11.58
CA ALA A 54 -6.68 -29.74 10.47
C ALA A 54 -6.98 -29.01 9.15
N ILE A 55 -6.09 -29.16 8.18
CA ILE A 55 -6.14 -28.52 6.86
C ILE A 55 -6.32 -29.63 5.82
N ALA A 56 -7.46 -29.66 5.14
CA ALA A 56 -7.75 -30.59 4.06
C ALA A 56 -7.82 -29.85 2.72
N GLY A 57 -7.27 -30.44 1.66
CA GLY A 57 -7.19 -29.85 0.32
C GLY A 57 -6.03 -30.42 -0.47
N ASP A 58 -5.65 -29.80 -1.59
CA ASP A 58 -4.45 -30.20 -2.30
C ASP A 58 -3.17 -29.83 -1.52
N ALA A 59 -2.06 -30.51 -1.78
CA ALA A 59 -0.83 -30.39 -1.00
C ALA A 59 -0.22 -28.96 -1.06
N ALA A 60 -0.35 -28.25 -2.18
CA ALA A 60 0.17 -26.90 -2.34
C ALA A 60 -0.66 -25.92 -1.52
N SER A 61 -1.99 -25.98 -1.63
CA SER A 61 -2.92 -25.15 -0.84
C SER A 61 -2.83 -25.43 0.67
N GLN A 62 -2.63 -26.69 1.07
CA GLN A 62 -2.39 -27.03 2.48
C GLN A 62 -1.12 -26.37 3.03
N LYS A 63 -0.02 -26.39 2.25
CA LYS A 63 1.25 -25.75 2.64
C LYS A 63 1.08 -24.24 2.82
N VAL A 64 0.38 -23.58 1.88
CA VAL A 64 0.09 -22.14 1.96
C VAL A 64 -0.80 -21.83 3.16
N ALA A 65 -1.89 -22.56 3.37
CA ALA A 65 -2.78 -22.35 4.49
C ALA A 65 -2.06 -22.52 5.84
N ARG A 66 -1.15 -23.50 5.94
CA ARG A 66 -0.30 -23.68 7.13
C ARG A 66 0.58 -22.47 7.38
N ALA A 67 1.26 -21.94 6.34
CA ALA A 67 2.12 -20.76 6.44
C ALA A 67 1.30 -19.54 6.89
N VAL A 68 0.11 -19.33 6.32
CA VAL A 68 -0.81 -18.25 6.71
C VAL A 68 -1.19 -18.34 8.19
N LEU A 69 -1.64 -19.49 8.64
CA LEU A 69 -2.04 -19.70 10.04
C LEU A 69 -0.88 -19.43 11.01
N LEU A 70 0.32 -19.90 10.69
CA LEU A 70 1.51 -19.66 11.51
C LEU A 70 1.92 -18.18 11.52
N THR A 71 1.89 -17.50 10.39
CA THR A 71 2.20 -16.07 10.28
C THR A 71 1.22 -15.22 11.12
N LEU A 72 -0.08 -15.49 11.02
CA LEU A 72 -1.09 -14.79 11.80
C LEU A 72 -0.96 -15.08 13.30
N TYR A 73 -0.64 -16.31 13.67
CA TYR A 73 -0.39 -16.69 15.08
C TYR A 73 0.85 -15.99 15.65
N GLN A 74 1.95 -15.93 14.91
CA GLN A 74 3.15 -15.17 15.31
C GLN A 74 2.87 -13.68 15.47
N ARG A 75 2.01 -13.13 14.61
CA ARG A 75 1.55 -11.74 14.74
C ARG A 75 0.84 -11.51 16.09
N LEU A 76 -0.07 -12.42 16.48
CA LEU A 76 -0.75 -12.36 17.77
C LEU A 76 0.19 -12.53 18.97
N LYS A 77 1.18 -13.42 18.87
CA LYS A 77 2.24 -13.57 19.89
C LYS A 77 3.04 -12.26 20.12
N ARG A 78 3.16 -11.42 19.09
CA ARG A 78 3.79 -10.09 19.18
C ARG A 78 2.83 -9.01 19.70
N GLY A 79 1.61 -9.36 20.13
CA GLY A 79 0.59 -8.44 20.60
C GLY A 79 -0.08 -7.61 19.51
N LEU A 80 0.05 -8.02 18.24
CA LEU A 80 -0.55 -7.33 17.10
C LEU A 80 -1.90 -7.96 16.75
N GLU A 81 -2.86 -7.12 16.38
CA GLU A 81 -4.22 -7.52 16.03
C GLU A 81 -4.27 -8.22 14.67
N VAL A 82 -5.16 -9.21 14.52
CA VAL A 82 -5.48 -9.86 13.24
C VAL A 82 -6.83 -9.35 12.75
N THR A 83 -6.83 -8.61 11.66
CA THR A 83 -8.04 -8.15 10.97
C THR A 83 -8.26 -8.96 9.69
N PRO A 84 -9.45 -8.91 9.05
CA PRO A 84 -9.67 -9.55 7.75
C PRO A 84 -8.65 -9.10 6.68
N GLY A 85 -8.22 -7.84 6.70
CA GLY A 85 -7.18 -7.34 5.78
C GLY A 85 -5.81 -7.96 6.05
N GLU A 86 -5.50 -8.33 7.29
CA GLU A 86 -4.27 -9.05 7.63
C GLU A 86 -4.33 -10.52 7.16
N VAL A 87 -5.50 -11.16 7.23
CA VAL A 87 -5.72 -12.50 6.65
C VAL A 87 -5.49 -12.49 5.14
N ASP A 88 -6.12 -11.54 4.43
CA ASP A 88 -5.95 -11.39 2.98
C ASP A 88 -4.48 -11.10 2.60
N GLY A 89 -3.78 -10.28 3.38
CA GLY A 89 -2.36 -9.99 3.21
C GLY A 89 -1.49 -11.23 3.41
N ALA A 90 -1.70 -11.97 4.49
CA ALA A 90 -0.95 -13.20 4.78
C ALA A 90 -1.13 -14.25 3.68
N VAL A 91 -2.35 -14.41 3.14
CA VAL A 91 -2.63 -15.32 2.02
C VAL A 91 -1.86 -14.87 0.76
N ARG A 92 -1.87 -13.58 0.40
CA ARG A 92 -1.13 -13.07 -0.76
C ARG A 92 0.37 -13.28 -0.63
N MET A 93 0.93 -13.01 0.54
CA MET A 93 2.36 -13.21 0.82
C MET A 93 2.75 -14.69 0.71
N ALA A 94 2.01 -15.59 1.36
CA ALA A 94 2.29 -17.02 1.35
C ALA A 94 2.15 -17.66 -0.05
N ASN A 95 1.18 -17.20 -0.86
CA ASN A 95 1.05 -17.63 -2.26
C ASN A 95 2.25 -17.20 -3.10
N ALA A 96 2.73 -15.97 -2.94
CA ALA A 96 3.90 -15.47 -3.67
C ALA A 96 5.18 -16.23 -3.29
N GLU A 97 5.36 -16.57 -2.01
CA GLU A 97 6.48 -17.37 -1.52
C GLU A 97 6.44 -18.81 -2.09
N SER A 98 5.26 -19.42 -2.15
CA SER A 98 5.10 -20.77 -2.70
C SER A 98 5.34 -20.84 -4.20
N SER A 99 5.10 -19.76 -4.95
CA SER A 99 5.34 -19.66 -6.40
C SER A 99 6.76 -19.24 -6.76
N GLY A 100 7.67 -19.08 -5.78
CA GLY A 100 9.07 -18.70 -6.02
C GLY A 100 9.28 -17.24 -6.46
N SER A 101 8.21 -16.45 -6.43
CA SER A 101 8.24 -15.03 -6.81
C SER A 101 8.62 -14.10 -5.64
N ALA A 102 8.82 -14.65 -4.44
CA ALA A 102 9.31 -13.92 -3.30
C ALA A 102 10.83 -13.99 -3.25
N GLY A 103 11.49 -12.85 -3.41
CA GLY A 103 12.93 -12.72 -3.13
C GLY A 103 13.26 -13.15 -1.70
N THR A 104 14.45 -13.69 -1.52
CA THR A 104 15.00 -14.22 -0.26
C THR A 104 14.73 -13.30 0.93
N ASP A 105 14.33 -13.93 2.01
CA ASP A 105 14.03 -13.40 3.32
C ASP A 105 15.23 -12.61 3.91
N ASP A 106 15.18 -11.30 3.75
CA ASP A 106 16.01 -10.37 4.51
C ASP A 106 15.07 -9.46 5.30
N GLY A 107 14.72 -9.91 6.50
CA GLY A 107 14.02 -9.15 7.53
C GLY A 107 12.75 -8.44 7.09
N ASP A 108 11.63 -8.75 7.72
CA ASP A 108 10.35 -8.08 7.50
C ASP A 108 10.55 -6.56 7.39
N ALA A 109 10.23 -5.97 6.24
CA ALA A 109 10.14 -4.52 6.05
C ALA A 109 8.94 -3.99 6.87
N VAL A 110 9.08 -4.05 8.19
CA VAL A 110 8.06 -3.64 9.15
C VAL A 110 8.31 -2.19 9.54
N ILE A 111 7.35 -1.33 9.26
CA ILE A 111 7.40 0.06 9.67
C ILE A 111 6.71 0.22 11.02
N ARG A 112 7.44 0.78 11.98
CA ARG A 112 6.91 1.04 13.32
C ARG A 112 6.75 2.53 13.54
N THR A 113 5.52 2.94 13.75
CA THR A 113 5.17 4.30 14.16
C THR A 113 4.68 4.29 15.62
N ARG A 114 4.41 5.46 16.18
CA ARG A 114 3.92 5.53 17.56
C ARG A 114 2.51 4.95 17.75
N ARG A 115 1.70 4.94 16.70
CA ARG A 115 0.31 4.42 16.77
C ARG A 115 0.14 3.06 16.13
N ARG A 116 0.97 2.72 15.13
CA ARG A 116 0.77 1.49 14.35
C ARG A 116 2.07 0.78 14.01
N THR A 117 1.97 -0.52 13.89
CA THR A 117 2.95 -1.37 13.22
C THR A 117 2.38 -1.77 11.87
N ILE A 118 3.05 -1.37 10.79
CA ILE A 118 2.61 -1.55 9.42
C ILE A 118 3.47 -2.64 8.79
N ASN A 119 2.79 -3.69 8.33
CA ASN A 119 3.40 -4.78 7.59
C ASN A 119 2.95 -4.71 6.13
N PRO A 120 3.79 -5.09 5.17
CA PRO A 120 3.38 -5.22 3.78
C PRO A 120 2.28 -6.28 3.64
N ARG A 121 1.27 -5.99 2.83
CA ARG A 121 0.13 -6.87 2.54
C ARG A 121 0.20 -7.49 1.15
N SER A 122 1.27 -7.19 0.41
CA SER A 122 1.61 -7.83 -0.85
C SER A 122 3.13 -7.82 -1.04
N PRO A 123 3.68 -8.70 -1.91
CA PRO A 123 5.09 -8.70 -2.25
C PRO A 123 5.55 -7.34 -2.80
N ARG A 124 4.73 -6.69 -3.62
CA ARG A 124 5.04 -5.35 -4.17
C ARG A 124 5.10 -4.27 -3.09
N GLN A 125 4.22 -4.33 -2.08
CA GLN A 125 4.33 -3.44 -0.93
C GLN A 125 5.64 -3.67 -0.15
N ARG A 126 6.09 -4.91 -0.01
CA ARG A 126 7.39 -5.23 0.60
C ARG A 126 8.55 -4.65 -0.21
N ASP A 127 8.55 -4.85 -1.53
CA ASP A 127 9.57 -4.32 -2.43
C ASP A 127 9.58 -2.78 -2.38
N TYR A 128 8.41 -2.16 -2.33
CA TYR A 128 8.27 -0.71 -2.20
C TYR A 128 8.82 -0.19 -0.88
N LEU A 129 8.52 -0.82 0.24
CA LEU A 129 9.08 -0.44 1.55
C LEU A 129 10.61 -0.56 1.56
N ARG A 130 11.17 -1.60 0.93
CA ARG A 130 12.62 -1.74 0.77
C ARG A 130 13.20 -0.60 -0.07
N ALA A 131 12.59 -0.31 -1.21
CA ALA A 131 13.03 0.77 -2.08
C ALA A 131 13.04 2.13 -1.35
N LEU A 132 11.96 2.43 -0.60
CA LEU A 132 11.85 3.66 0.20
C LEU A 132 12.94 3.81 1.28
N LEU A 133 13.51 2.70 1.75
CA LEU A 133 14.52 2.69 2.81
C LEU A 133 15.95 2.72 2.26
N THR A 134 16.15 2.37 0.97
CA THR A 134 17.47 2.13 0.39
C THR A 134 17.82 3.05 -0.78
N HIS A 135 16.87 3.76 -1.37
CA HIS A 135 17.10 4.65 -2.52
C HIS A 135 16.80 6.11 -2.17
N ASP A 136 17.50 7.01 -2.82
CA ASP A 136 17.30 8.45 -2.64
C ASP A 136 16.04 8.95 -3.33
N LEU A 137 15.65 8.33 -4.45
CA LEU A 137 14.43 8.62 -5.17
C LEU A 137 13.66 7.32 -5.49
N THR A 138 12.40 7.26 -5.07
CA THR A 138 11.54 6.10 -5.34
C THR A 138 10.25 6.52 -6.03
N PHE A 139 9.93 5.88 -7.14
CA PHE A 139 8.65 6.01 -7.81
C PHE A 139 7.74 4.84 -7.43
N GLY A 140 6.56 5.15 -6.88
CA GLY A 140 5.50 4.19 -6.61
C GLY A 140 4.35 4.39 -7.61
N LEU A 141 4.25 3.53 -8.63
CA LEU A 141 3.32 3.68 -9.74
C LEU A 141 2.22 2.62 -9.69
N GLY A 142 1.02 2.95 -10.12
CA GLY A 142 -0.08 1.99 -10.27
C GLY A 142 -1.40 2.42 -9.64
N PRO A 143 -2.41 1.52 -9.63
CA PRO A 143 -3.78 1.89 -9.33
C PRO A 143 -3.99 2.39 -7.91
N ALA A 144 -5.06 3.18 -7.73
CA ALA A 144 -5.46 3.69 -6.44
C ALA A 144 -5.81 2.55 -5.47
N GLY A 145 -5.51 2.72 -4.16
CA GLY A 145 -5.80 1.72 -3.13
C GLY A 145 -4.74 0.63 -2.95
N THR A 146 -3.59 0.72 -3.62
CA THR A 146 -2.43 -0.17 -3.40
C THR A 146 -1.57 0.24 -2.19
N GLY A 147 -1.87 1.39 -1.57
CA GLY A 147 -1.21 1.87 -0.35
C GLY A 147 0.05 2.70 -0.59
N LYS A 148 0.36 3.13 -1.82
CA LYS A 148 1.57 3.89 -2.17
C LYS A 148 1.83 5.08 -1.25
N THR A 149 0.90 6.01 -1.19
CA THR A 149 1.00 7.23 -0.38
C THR A 149 1.03 6.91 1.12
N TYR A 150 0.17 5.98 1.57
CA TYR A 150 0.10 5.57 2.97
C TYR A 150 1.42 4.96 3.47
N LEU A 151 2.03 4.06 2.69
CA LEU A 151 3.32 3.44 3.03
C LEU A 151 4.47 4.45 2.98
N ALA A 152 4.46 5.38 2.01
CA ALA A 152 5.44 6.46 1.95
C ALA A 152 5.37 7.36 3.19
N VAL A 153 4.16 7.77 3.63
CA VAL A 153 3.97 8.55 4.86
C VAL A 153 4.43 7.77 6.09
N ALA A 154 4.16 6.46 6.15
CA ALA A 154 4.62 5.62 7.27
C ALA A 154 6.15 5.58 7.39
N VAL A 155 6.86 5.40 6.27
CA VAL A 155 8.33 5.45 6.23
C VAL A 155 8.83 6.85 6.61
N ALA A 156 8.23 7.91 6.08
CA ALA A 156 8.59 9.29 6.41
C ALA A 156 8.49 9.54 7.92
N VAL A 157 7.37 9.14 8.55
CA VAL A 157 7.16 9.27 10.00
C VAL A 157 8.18 8.45 10.79
N GLN A 158 8.50 7.23 10.36
CA GLN A 158 9.54 6.43 11.01
C GLN A 158 10.91 7.12 10.91
N MET A 159 11.29 7.63 9.74
CA MET A 159 12.56 8.33 9.54
C MET A 159 12.65 9.63 10.35
N LEU A 160 11.57 10.39 10.45
CA LEU A 160 11.50 11.58 11.28
C LEU A 160 11.61 11.23 12.77
N THR A 161 10.86 10.25 13.25
CA THR A 161 10.87 9.86 14.67
C THR A 161 12.15 9.17 15.12
N SER A 162 12.90 8.59 14.18
CA SER A 162 14.26 8.02 14.42
C SER A 162 15.39 9.02 14.14
N ASN A 163 15.07 10.30 13.87
CA ASN A 163 16.03 11.37 13.56
C ASN A 163 16.93 11.08 12.34
N ARG A 164 16.48 10.26 11.39
CA ARG A 164 17.17 10.04 10.12
C ARG A 164 16.97 11.21 9.15
N VAL A 165 15.84 11.90 9.28
CA VAL A 165 15.56 13.18 8.61
C VAL A 165 15.09 14.19 9.63
N SER A 166 15.26 15.47 9.35
CA SER A 166 14.83 16.57 10.24
C SER A 166 13.41 17.05 9.94
N ARG A 167 12.87 16.72 8.75
CA ARG A 167 11.52 17.15 8.35
C ARG A 167 10.91 16.22 7.31
N ILE A 168 9.57 16.28 7.26
CA ILE A 168 8.75 15.67 6.22
C ILE A 168 8.14 16.77 5.38
N ILE A 169 8.17 16.65 4.06
CA ILE A 169 7.52 17.57 3.14
C ILE A 169 6.55 16.77 2.29
N LEU A 170 5.26 17.07 2.44
CA LEU A 170 4.17 16.44 1.69
C LEU A 170 3.64 17.42 0.66
N SER A 171 3.65 17.01 -0.58
CA SER A 171 3.22 17.85 -1.68
C SER A 171 2.28 17.11 -2.61
N ARG A 172 1.38 17.87 -3.24
CA ARG A 172 0.46 17.39 -4.26
C ARG A 172 0.29 18.48 -5.31
N PRO A 173 0.22 18.15 -6.61
CA PRO A 173 -0.14 19.13 -7.62
C PRO A 173 -1.57 19.61 -7.36
N ALA A 174 -1.78 20.92 -7.37
CA ALA A 174 -3.11 21.48 -7.36
C ALA A 174 -3.70 21.32 -8.76
N VAL A 175 -4.56 20.32 -8.96
CA VAL A 175 -5.27 20.12 -10.22
C VAL A 175 -6.71 20.55 -10.01
N GLU A 176 -7.20 21.38 -10.89
CA GLU A 176 -8.61 21.73 -10.95
C GLU A 176 -9.39 20.54 -11.55
N ALA A 177 -9.84 19.60 -10.73
CA ALA A 177 -10.73 18.52 -11.15
C ALA A 177 -12.12 19.08 -11.49
N GLY A 178 -12.22 19.76 -12.63
CA GLY A 178 -13.49 20.35 -13.12
C GLY A 178 -13.99 21.59 -12.40
N GLU A 179 -13.49 21.89 -11.19
CA GLU A 179 -13.80 23.10 -10.43
C GLU A 179 -12.61 24.05 -10.45
N ARG A 180 -12.79 25.24 -10.99
CA ARG A 180 -11.74 26.24 -11.04
C ARG A 180 -11.43 26.73 -9.62
N LEU A 181 -10.22 26.55 -9.12
CA LEU A 181 -9.74 27.04 -7.82
C LEU A 181 -10.09 28.52 -7.58
N GLY A 182 -10.30 29.30 -8.66
CA GLY A 182 -10.73 30.69 -8.60
C GLY A 182 -12.11 30.91 -8.00
N PHE A 183 -12.99 29.91 -7.93
CA PHE A 183 -14.35 30.05 -7.38
C PHE A 183 -14.45 29.72 -5.88
N LEU A 184 -13.45 29.12 -5.28
CA LEU A 184 -13.45 28.85 -3.83
C LEU A 184 -13.11 30.13 -3.06
N PRO A 185 -13.87 30.50 -2.01
CA PRO A 185 -13.52 31.61 -1.12
C PRO A 185 -12.29 31.25 -0.30
N GLY A 186 -11.49 32.25 0.09
CA GLY A 186 -10.30 32.09 0.93
C GLY A 186 -8.98 32.33 0.21
N ASP A 187 -7.90 32.27 0.95
CA ASP A 187 -6.54 32.38 0.42
C ASP A 187 -6.13 31.09 -0.34
N LEU A 188 -4.97 31.12 -1.01
CA LEU A 188 -4.51 29.98 -1.81
C LEU A 188 -4.31 28.71 -0.96
N LYS A 189 -3.92 28.86 0.31
CA LYS A 189 -3.70 27.77 1.24
C LYS A 189 -5.03 27.12 1.64
N GLU A 190 -6.04 27.91 1.97
CA GLU A 190 -7.38 27.43 2.31
C GLU A 190 -8.05 26.72 1.13
N LYS A 191 -7.84 27.18 -0.11
CA LYS A 191 -8.38 26.56 -1.33
C LYS A 191 -7.77 25.20 -1.64
N VAL A 192 -6.52 24.98 -1.26
CA VAL A 192 -5.79 23.74 -1.57
C VAL A 192 -5.93 22.71 -0.44
N ASP A 193 -6.28 23.14 0.78
CA ASP A 193 -6.37 22.27 1.96
C ASP A 193 -7.25 21.01 1.75
N PRO A 194 -8.43 21.07 1.10
CA PRO A 194 -9.24 19.88 0.85
C PRO A 194 -8.51 18.79 0.04
N TYR A 195 -7.65 19.16 -0.88
CA TYR A 195 -6.88 18.23 -1.71
C TYR A 195 -5.72 17.57 -0.95
N LEU A 196 -5.30 18.17 0.16
CA LEU A 196 -4.23 17.67 1.01
C LEU A 196 -4.73 16.78 2.17
N ARG A 197 -6.05 16.72 2.39
CA ARG A 197 -6.66 15.90 3.45
C ARG A 197 -6.17 14.45 3.51
N PRO A 198 -6.05 13.71 2.42
CA PRO A 198 -5.56 12.33 2.47
C PRO A 198 -4.15 12.20 3.07
N LEU A 199 -3.31 13.22 2.93
CA LEU A 199 -1.98 13.26 3.53
C LEU A 199 -2.05 13.52 5.04
N TYR A 200 -2.93 14.42 5.48
CA TYR A 200 -3.19 14.64 6.90
C TYR A 200 -3.79 13.40 7.56
N ASP A 201 -4.76 12.74 6.92
CA ASP A 201 -5.37 11.52 7.44
C ASP A 201 -4.32 10.42 7.65
N ALA A 202 -3.38 10.26 6.71
CA ALA A 202 -2.27 9.32 6.85
C ALA A 202 -1.34 9.70 8.03
N LEU A 203 -1.04 10.99 8.23
CA LEU A 203 -0.23 11.44 9.36
C LEU A 203 -0.92 11.15 10.70
N TYR A 204 -2.21 11.47 10.84
CA TYR A 204 -2.99 11.22 12.06
C TYR A 204 -3.17 9.73 12.36
N ASP A 205 -3.11 8.89 11.35
CA ASP A 205 -3.12 7.43 11.53
C ASP A 205 -1.78 6.91 12.11
N MET A 206 -0.67 7.61 11.83
CA MET A 206 0.69 7.22 12.25
C MET A 206 1.12 7.85 13.58
N LEU A 207 0.66 9.06 13.88
CA LEU A 207 1.04 9.86 15.04
C LEU A 207 -0.19 10.32 15.83
N PRO A 208 -0.10 10.51 17.16
CA PRO A 208 -1.11 11.23 17.93
C PRO A 208 -1.34 12.64 17.39
N ALA A 209 -2.61 13.11 17.41
CA ALA A 209 -3.00 14.40 16.86
C ALA A 209 -2.15 15.57 17.40
N GLU A 210 -1.96 15.64 18.71
CA GLU A 210 -1.12 16.65 19.35
C GLU A 210 0.32 16.70 18.83
N GLN A 211 0.88 15.51 18.45
CA GLN A 211 2.21 15.46 17.88
C GLN A 211 2.25 15.91 16.42
N VAL A 212 1.19 15.62 15.64
CA VAL A 212 1.07 16.12 14.26
C VAL A 212 0.98 17.64 14.28
N GLU A 213 0.09 18.21 15.09
CA GLU A 213 -0.11 19.64 15.20
C GLU A 213 1.18 20.36 15.63
N LYS A 214 1.81 19.91 16.70
CA LYS A 214 3.09 20.46 17.17
C LYS A 214 4.19 20.45 16.10
N ARG A 215 4.27 19.35 15.32
CA ARG A 215 5.29 19.21 14.28
C ARG A 215 4.99 20.06 13.05
N LEU A 216 3.71 20.29 12.73
CA LEU A 216 3.27 21.26 11.72
C LEU A 216 3.62 22.69 12.12
N GLU A 217 3.35 23.07 13.38
CA GLU A 217 3.69 24.38 13.93
C GLU A 217 5.20 24.64 13.92
N ASN A 218 6.00 23.64 14.29
CA ASN A 218 7.46 23.74 14.33
C ASN A 218 8.12 23.63 12.93
N GLY A 219 7.36 23.34 11.87
CA GLY A 219 7.89 23.13 10.53
C GLY A 219 8.67 21.82 10.33
N GLU A 220 8.56 20.87 11.28
CA GLU A 220 9.09 19.52 11.12
C GLU A 220 8.25 18.70 10.12
N ILE A 221 6.98 19.02 9.98
CA ILE A 221 6.07 18.52 8.94
C ILE A 221 5.53 19.72 8.17
N GLU A 222 5.68 19.69 6.87
CA GLU A 222 5.16 20.70 5.95
C GLU A 222 4.23 20.02 4.95
N VAL A 223 3.01 20.51 4.83
CA VAL A 223 2.05 20.07 3.79
C VAL A 223 1.76 21.27 2.91
N ALA A 224 2.18 21.22 1.65
CA ALA A 224 2.11 22.37 0.77
C ALA A 224 1.94 21.98 -0.72
N PRO A 225 1.26 22.82 -1.51
CA PRO A 225 1.19 22.63 -2.96
C PRO A 225 2.57 22.61 -3.61
N LEU A 226 2.70 21.87 -4.70
CA LEU A 226 3.94 21.70 -5.44
C LEU A 226 4.61 23.06 -5.85
N ALA A 227 3.81 24.08 -6.14
CA ALA A 227 4.31 25.38 -6.52
C ALA A 227 5.22 26.05 -5.45
N PHE A 228 5.01 25.72 -4.16
CA PHE A 228 5.80 26.25 -3.05
C PHE A 228 7.20 25.63 -2.93
N MET A 229 7.51 24.60 -3.72
CA MET A 229 8.82 23.97 -3.74
C MET A 229 9.82 24.71 -4.65
N ARG A 230 9.34 25.66 -5.46
CA ARG A 230 10.17 26.38 -6.41
C ARG A 230 11.24 27.22 -5.70
N GLY A 231 12.51 27.13 -6.17
CA GLY A 231 13.62 27.90 -5.62
C GLY A 231 14.18 27.42 -4.29
N ARG A 232 13.69 26.31 -3.77
CA ARG A 232 14.14 25.72 -2.50
C ARG A 232 15.15 24.59 -2.78
N THR A 233 15.99 24.29 -1.78
CA THR A 233 16.75 23.05 -1.68
C THR A 233 16.22 22.28 -0.48
N LEU A 234 15.76 21.06 -0.70
CA LEU A 234 15.11 20.23 0.30
C LEU A 234 16.16 19.28 0.89
N ALA A 235 16.93 19.78 1.86
CA ALA A 235 17.97 19.00 2.54
C ALA A 235 17.47 18.40 3.87
N ASN A 236 18.05 17.25 4.25
CA ASN A 236 17.71 16.48 5.46
C ASN A 236 16.20 16.24 5.61
N ALA A 237 15.52 15.95 4.49
CA ALA A 237 14.08 15.85 4.41
C ALA A 237 13.62 14.55 3.76
N PHE A 238 12.46 14.06 4.19
CA PHE A 238 11.72 13.05 3.43
C PHE A 238 10.60 13.74 2.66
N VAL A 239 10.70 13.74 1.35
CA VAL A 239 9.80 14.47 0.45
C VAL A 239 8.84 13.51 -0.23
N ILE A 240 7.54 13.79 -0.19
CA ILE A 240 6.52 12.99 -0.88
C ILE A 240 5.77 13.90 -1.86
N LEU A 241 5.79 13.54 -3.14
CA LEU A 241 4.88 14.07 -4.15
C LEU A 241 3.81 13.04 -4.45
N ASP A 242 2.57 13.32 -4.04
CA ASP A 242 1.41 12.47 -4.31
C ASP A 242 0.64 12.94 -5.54
N GLU A 243 -0.09 12.04 -6.22
CA GLU A 243 -0.85 12.29 -7.46
C GLU A 243 0.00 12.93 -8.58
N ALA A 244 1.23 12.46 -8.68
CA ALA A 244 2.25 13.04 -9.55
C ALA A 244 1.92 12.93 -11.05
N GLN A 245 1.02 12.04 -11.47
CA GLN A 245 0.51 11.97 -12.85
C GLN A 245 -0.10 13.29 -13.32
N ASN A 246 -0.54 14.11 -12.37
CA ASN A 246 -1.14 15.42 -12.61
C ASN A 246 -0.13 16.58 -12.60
N THR A 247 1.17 16.28 -12.68
CA THR A 247 2.21 17.29 -12.92
C THR A 247 2.51 17.45 -14.40
N THR A 248 2.89 18.66 -14.80
CA THR A 248 3.53 18.86 -16.10
C THR A 248 5.01 18.44 -16.05
N PRO A 249 5.69 18.18 -17.21
CA PRO A 249 7.11 17.88 -17.25
C PRO A 249 7.99 18.94 -16.57
N MET A 250 7.64 20.22 -16.72
CA MET A 250 8.35 21.32 -16.08
C MET A 250 8.21 21.28 -14.55
N GLN A 251 7.02 20.98 -14.02
CA GLN A 251 6.76 20.86 -12.59
C GLN A 251 7.49 19.66 -11.98
N MET A 252 7.45 18.51 -12.66
CA MET A 252 8.18 17.31 -12.23
C MET A 252 9.67 17.57 -12.16
N LYS A 253 10.28 18.06 -13.24
CA LYS A 253 11.70 18.40 -13.29
C LYS A 253 12.08 19.44 -12.24
N MET A 254 11.22 20.46 -12.04
CA MET A 254 11.42 21.46 -11.01
C MET A 254 11.52 20.85 -9.63
N LEU A 255 10.63 19.90 -9.26
CA LEU A 255 10.66 19.24 -7.95
C LEU A 255 11.86 18.31 -7.81
N LEU A 256 12.09 17.41 -8.77
CA LEU A 256 13.17 16.43 -8.70
C LEU A 256 14.54 17.08 -8.48
N THR A 257 14.74 18.25 -9.10
CA THR A 257 15.98 19.05 -8.93
C THR A 257 16.04 19.81 -7.58
N ARG A 258 15.07 19.65 -6.68
CA ARG A 258 15.11 20.20 -5.30
C ARG A 258 15.70 19.23 -4.30
N LEU A 259 15.88 17.96 -4.66
CA LEU A 259 16.49 16.97 -3.79
C LEU A 259 17.84 17.47 -3.28
N GLY A 260 17.98 17.58 -1.96
CA GLY A 260 19.17 18.07 -1.29
C GLY A 260 19.88 16.95 -0.53
N GLU A 261 21.03 17.27 0.02
CA GLU A 261 21.85 16.32 0.79
C GLU A 261 21.08 15.74 1.99
N GLY A 262 21.26 14.45 2.27
CA GLY A 262 20.63 13.75 3.40
C GLY A 262 19.11 13.60 3.24
N SER A 263 18.57 13.73 2.02
CA SER A 263 17.13 13.63 1.77
C SER A 263 16.79 12.43 0.92
N SER A 264 15.57 11.92 1.13
CA SER A 264 14.92 10.96 0.25
C SER A 264 13.66 11.56 -0.34
N MET A 265 13.34 11.21 -1.58
CA MET A 265 12.15 11.68 -2.27
C MET A 265 11.33 10.51 -2.79
N VAL A 266 10.02 10.62 -2.64
CA VAL A 266 9.06 9.64 -3.13
C VAL A 266 8.06 10.32 -4.05
N VAL A 267 7.84 9.72 -5.20
CA VAL A 267 6.86 10.17 -6.19
C VAL A 267 5.82 9.07 -6.36
N THR A 268 4.56 9.36 -6.00
CA THR A 268 3.46 8.42 -6.14
C THR A 268 2.46 8.88 -7.19
N GLY A 269 1.92 7.94 -7.97
CA GLY A 269 0.93 8.29 -8.98
C GLY A 269 0.31 7.08 -9.69
N ASP A 270 -0.72 7.38 -10.47
CA ASP A 270 -1.44 6.43 -11.32
C ASP A 270 -1.53 6.98 -12.74
N LEU A 271 -0.77 6.41 -13.66
CA LEU A 271 -0.73 6.86 -15.06
C LEU A 271 -2.05 6.63 -15.81
N THR A 272 -2.99 5.91 -15.23
CA THR A 272 -4.33 5.71 -15.80
C THR A 272 -5.32 6.81 -15.38
N GLN A 273 -4.99 7.61 -14.36
CA GLN A 273 -5.84 8.66 -13.78
C GLN A 273 -5.24 10.06 -13.99
N ILE A 274 -5.01 10.43 -15.25
CA ILE A 274 -4.45 11.73 -15.61
C ILE A 274 -5.59 12.74 -15.82
N ASP A 275 -5.66 13.76 -14.95
CA ASP A 275 -6.67 14.83 -14.97
C ASP A 275 -6.15 16.13 -15.61
N LEU A 276 -5.01 16.07 -16.29
CA LEU A 276 -4.44 17.22 -16.98
C LEU A 276 -5.31 17.64 -18.19
N PRO A 277 -5.30 18.94 -18.57
CA PRO A 277 -5.98 19.41 -19.77
C PRO A 277 -5.54 18.66 -21.02
N ARG A 278 -6.45 18.50 -21.98
CA ARG A 278 -6.16 17.80 -23.25
C ARG A 278 -4.93 18.40 -23.93
N GLY A 279 -4.00 17.53 -24.33
CA GLY A 279 -2.74 17.93 -25.00
C GLY A 279 -1.59 18.30 -24.04
N VAL A 280 -1.82 18.31 -22.74
CA VAL A 280 -0.74 18.47 -21.75
C VAL A 280 -0.20 17.08 -21.37
N GLN A 281 1.10 16.89 -21.56
CA GLN A 281 1.79 15.64 -21.21
C GLN A 281 2.01 15.54 -19.70
N SER A 282 1.83 14.34 -19.15
CA SER A 282 2.13 14.07 -17.76
C SER A 282 3.64 14.05 -17.50
N GLY A 283 4.07 14.83 -16.52
CA GLY A 283 5.48 14.84 -16.07
C GLY A 283 5.90 13.52 -15.42
N LEU A 284 4.96 12.77 -14.82
CA LEU A 284 5.26 11.45 -14.29
C LEU A 284 5.57 10.46 -15.41
N HIS A 285 4.81 10.51 -16.51
CA HIS A 285 5.06 9.64 -17.66
C HIS A 285 6.42 9.94 -18.30
N GLU A 286 6.78 11.22 -18.46
CA GLU A 286 8.11 11.61 -18.96
C GLU A 286 9.21 11.15 -18.01
N ALA A 287 9.06 11.41 -16.70
CA ALA A 287 10.06 11.04 -15.70
C ALA A 287 10.29 9.52 -15.64
N SER A 288 9.22 8.70 -15.72
CA SER A 288 9.36 7.25 -15.74
C SER A 288 10.14 6.71 -16.94
N THR A 289 10.11 7.42 -18.06
CA THR A 289 10.87 7.06 -19.26
C THR A 289 12.32 7.56 -19.20
N VAL A 290 12.52 8.80 -18.77
CA VAL A 290 13.84 9.47 -18.82
C VAL A 290 14.77 8.98 -17.71
N LEU A 291 14.21 8.61 -16.55
CA LEU A 291 14.97 8.24 -15.36
C LEU A 291 15.10 6.71 -15.16
N ASP A 292 14.56 5.93 -16.08
CA ASP A 292 14.72 4.48 -16.02
C ASP A 292 16.19 4.07 -16.11
N GLY A 293 16.63 3.19 -15.21
CA GLY A 293 18.03 2.73 -15.14
C GLY A 293 19.02 3.73 -14.53
N VAL A 294 18.60 4.89 -14.05
CA VAL A 294 19.47 5.83 -13.34
C VAL A 294 19.80 5.29 -11.94
N GLU A 295 21.08 5.20 -11.60
CA GLU A 295 21.55 4.75 -10.29
C GLU A 295 20.96 5.61 -9.14
N GLY A 296 20.56 5.00 -8.04
CA GLY A 296 19.93 5.67 -6.90
C GLY A 296 18.43 5.89 -7.06
N ILE A 297 17.84 5.54 -8.20
CA ILE A 297 16.40 5.65 -8.46
C ILE A 297 15.76 4.26 -8.53
N ALA A 298 14.66 4.08 -7.81
CA ALA A 298 13.86 2.87 -7.86
C ALA A 298 12.46 3.13 -8.44
N PHE A 299 12.01 2.22 -9.29
CA PHE A 299 10.62 2.19 -9.78
C PHE A 299 9.94 0.92 -9.25
N VAL A 300 8.80 1.11 -8.59
CA VAL A 300 7.97 0.01 -8.10
C VAL A 300 6.58 0.15 -8.68
N GLU A 301 6.22 -0.81 -9.54
CA GLU A 301 4.93 -0.84 -10.21
C GLU A 301 3.97 -1.75 -9.46
N PHE A 302 2.86 -1.21 -9.03
CA PHE A 302 1.73 -1.92 -8.44
C PHE A 302 0.71 -2.29 -9.51
N SER A 303 0.03 -3.39 -9.28
CA SER A 303 -1.05 -3.89 -10.14
C SER A 303 -2.37 -3.98 -9.37
N ASP A 304 -3.45 -4.35 -10.05
CA ASP A 304 -4.77 -4.58 -9.44
C ASP A 304 -4.74 -5.66 -8.35
N THR A 305 -3.81 -6.60 -8.43
CA THR A 305 -3.63 -7.66 -7.42
C THR A 305 -3.10 -7.12 -6.08
N ASP A 306 -2.46 -5.95 -6.09
CA ASP A 306 -1.93 -5.28 -4.90
C ASP A 306 -2.96 -4.38 -4.20
N VAL A 307 -4.14 -4.20 -4.80
CA VAL A 307 -5.19 -3.34 -4.25
C VAL A 307 -5.70 -3.90 -2.92
N VAL A 308 -5.59 -3.08 -1.89
CA VAL A 308 -6.08 -3.37 -0.53
C VAL A 308 -7.32 -2.53 -0.26
N ARG A 309 -8.48 -3.06 -0.67
CA ARG A 309 -9.78 -2.38 -0.50
C ARG A 309 -10.81 -3.32 0.09
N HIS A 310 -11.88 -2.74 0.60
CA HIS A 310 -13.04 -3.53 1.03
C HIS A 310 -13.54 -4.39 -0.16
N PRO A 311 -13.86 -5.70 0.05
CA PRO A 311 -14.26 -6.60 -1.04
C PRO A 311 -15.43 -6.09 -1.89
N LEU A 312 -16.35 -5.33 -1.28
CA LEU A 312 -17.47 -4.70 -1.99
C LEU A 312 -17.00 -3.66 -3.01
N VAL A 313 -15.99 -2.85 -2.64
CA VAL A 313 -15.45 -1.81 -3.56
C VAL A 313 -14.85 -2.46 -4.80
N GLY A 314 -14.09 -3.55 -4.65
CA GLY A 314 -13.58 -4.30 -5.80
C GLY A 314 -14.68 -4.88 -6.69
N ARG A 315 -15.82 -5.29 -6.12
CA ARG A 315 -17.00 -5.74 -6.89
C ARG A 315 -17.66 -4.59 -7.64
N MET A 316 -17.79 -3.43 -6.99
CA MET A 316 -18.36 -2.23 -7.63
C MET A 316 -17.51 -1.76 -8.80
N VAL A 317 -16.18 -1.63 -8.64
CA VAL A 317 -15.27 -1.24 -9.72
C VAL A 317 -15.43 -2.18 -10.92
N ARG A 318 -15.33 -3.49 -10.71
CA ARG A 318 -15.53 -4.47 -11.80
C ARG A 318 -16.89 -4.36 -12.49
N ALA A 319 -17.94 -4.01 -11.76
CA ALA A 319 -19.26 -3.82 -12.35
C ALA A 319 -19.31 -2.57 -13.25
N TYR A 320 -18.69 -1.47 -12.83
CA TYR A 320 -18.56 -0.25 -13.64
C TYR A 320 -17.69 -0.49 -14.87
N ASP A 321 -16.54 -1.15 -14.73
CA ASP A 321 -15.66 -1.49 -15.87
C ASP A 321 -16.36 -2.38 -16.90
N ALA A 322 -17.18 -3.33 -16.43
CA ALA A 322 -17.98 -4.18 -17.30
C ALA A 322 -19.07 -3.38 -18.03
N TYR A 323 -19.72 -2.45 -17.34
CA TYR A 323 -20.72 -1.55 -17.92
C TYR A 323 -20.11 -0.65 -18.99
N GLU A 324 -18.97 -0.01 -18.68
CA GLU A 324 -18.27 0.88 -19.63
C GLU A 324 -17.81 0.17 -20.90
N ARG A 325 -17.31 -1.08 -20.77
CA ARG A 325 -16.95 -1.91 -21.93
C ARG A 325 -18.12 -2.29 -22.82
N ASN A 326 -19.34 -2.32 -22.27
CA ASN A 326 -20.56 -2.67 -23.01
C ASN A 326 -21.32 -1.47 -23.57
N LEU A 327 -20.83 -0.23 -23.36
CA LEU A 327 -21.44 0.97 -23.93
C LEU A 327 -21.23 1.01 -25.46
N PRO A 328 -22.30 1.07 -26.28
CA PRO A 328 -22.16 1.15 -27.72
C PRO A 328 -21.53 2.50 -28.10
N GLY A 329 -20.37 2.46 -28.77
CA GLY A 329 -19.75 3.65 -29.38
C GLY A 329 -18.40 4.08 -28.79
N ARG A 330 -17.85 3.38 -27.81
CA ARG A 330 -16.47 3.62 -27.35
C ARG A 330 -15.53 2.63 -28.02
N ASP A 331 -14.62 3.13 -28.86
CA ASP A 331 -13.49 2.38 -29.41
C ASP A 331 -12.50 2.09 -28.26
N PRO A 332 -12.24 0.81 -27.90
CA PRO A 332 -11.32 0.47 -26.82
C PRO A 332 -9.85 0.86 -27.08
N SER A 333 -9.52 1.34 -28.27
CA SER A 333 -8.20 1.77 -28.69
C SER A 333 -7.96 3.30 -28.59
N LYS A 334 -8.94 4.07 -28.11
CA LYS A 334 -8.78 5.52 -27.90
C LYS A 334 -8.93 5.87 -26.42
N PRO A 335 -7.85 6.45 -25.80
CA PRO A 335 -7.88 6.96 -24.44
C PRO A 335 -8.85 8.13 -24.24
#